data_a89bb81049bcc3b0a16959495e252b26
#
_entry.id   a89bb81049bcc3b0a16959495e252b26
#
_cell.length_a   1.000
_cell.length_b   1.000
_cell.length_c   1.000
_cell.angle_alpha   90.00
_cell.angle_beta   90.00
_cell.angle_gamma   90.00
#
_symmetry.space_group_name_H-M   'P 1'
#
loop_
_entity.id
_entity.type
_entity.pdbx_description
1 polymer ?
#
loop_
_entity_poly.entity_id
_entity_poly.type
_entity_poly.pdbx_seq_one_letter_code
_entity_poly.pdbx_strand_id
1 'polypeptide(L)'
;MMRAEHTARALERNPVADTTTRPLRVAVIGAGPAGIYAADMLTKSEPVKSGELEVSIDLFDRYPTPFGLIRYGVAPDHPRIKGIITALRSILGRGDIRFFGNVEYGKDLMLADFGAHYDAVIFATGAVYDAPLNIPGIELEGVHGAAEFVAWYDGHPDFPRTWPLEAREVAVVGNGNVALDVARVLSKHADDMLVTEIPGNVYQGLKASPVTDVHIFGRRGPAQVKFTPLELRELAKSRDVDIVVYDEDFQYDEGSEQAMAENNQIKVMVKTLEKWRADDSPKTASRRLHLHFLQSPREVLGEDGKVVGLRMERTRLNGDGSVSGTGEYVDYPVQAVYHAVGYHGSRLPELPFDEARGVIPNAEGRVLAEDGTVLHGLYATGWIKRGPVGLIGATKSDALETVNHLLEDRPLLPPLSHPDPQSVNDVLEARGVEYTTWEGWLALDEYEQALGQSSHDAEGN
;
A
#
# COMPACT_ATOMS: atom_id res chain seq x y z
N MET A 1 -9.36 -33.42 0.46
CA MET A 1 -8.40 -34.28 1.14
C MET A 1 -7.34 -34.93 0.23
N MET A 2 -7.63 -35.30 -1.03
CA MET A 2 -6.64 -35.90 -1.94
C MET A 2 -5.72 -34.95 -2.74
N ARG A 3 -5.97 -33.64 -2.78
CA ARG A 3 -5.13 -32.65 -3.52
C ARG A 3 -3.98 -32.06 -2.70
N ALA A 4 -4.10 -31.98 -1.37
CA ALA A 4 -3.03 -31.47 -0.50
C ALA A 4 -1.83 -32.44 -0.39
N GLU A 5 -2.08 -33.74 -0.49
CA GLU A 5 -1.01 -34.74 -0.40
C GLU A 5 -0.07 -34.78 -1.62
N HIS A 6 -0.52 -34.26 -2.79
CA HIS A 6 0.33 -34.22 -4.00
C HIS A 6 1.34 -33.07 -3.96
N THR A 7 1.01 -31.94 -3.31
CA THR A 7 1.90 -30.78 -3.20
C THR A 7 3.04 -31.03 -2.20
N ALA A 8 2.76 -31.70 -1.10
CA ALA A 8 3.78 -32.07 -0.11
C ALA A 8 4.80 -33.10 -0.65
N ARG A 9 4.38 -34.02 -1.52
CA ARG A 9 5.25 -35.04 -2.08
C ARG A 9 6.22 -34.56 -3.15
N ALA A 10 5.98 -33.39 -3.75
CA ALA A 10 6.88 -32.77 -4.74
C ALA A 10 8.12 -32.12 -4.09
N LEU A 11 8.07 -31.88 -2.79
CA LEU A 11 9.15 -31.19 -2.03
C LEU A 11 10.01 -32.15 -1.18
N GLU A 12 9.64 -33.41 -1.06
CA GLU A 12 10.48 -34.42 -0.39
C GLU A 12 11.53 -35.03 -1.35
N ARG A 13 12.48 -34.20 -1.84
CA ARG A 13 13.65 -34.75 -2.54
C ARG A 13 14.93 -34.25 -1.89
N ASN A 14 15.80 -35.20 -1.58
CA ASN A 14 17.08 -35.09 -0.89
C ASN A 14 17.89 -33.83 -1.27
N PRO A 15 18.53 -33.17 -0.29
CA PRO A 15 19.28 -31.95 -0.49
C PRO A 15 20.67 -32.23 -1.07
N VAL A 16 21.14 -31.26 -1.74
CA VAL A 16 22.47 -30.85 -2.21
C VAL A 16 22.44 -30.64 -3.71
N ALA A 17 21.96 -29.48 -4.14
CA ALA A 17 22.38 -28.93 -5.42
C ALA A 17 23.75 -28.26 -5.21
N ASP A 18 24.73 -28.69 -5.99
CA ASP A 18 26.04 -28.03 -6.09
C ASP A 18 25.82 -26.64 -6.76
N THR A 19 25.54 -25.62 -5.96
CA THR A 19 25.38 -24.22 -6.41
C THR A 19 26.72 -23.54 -6.70
N THR A 20 27.84 -24.26 -6.58
CA THR A 20 29.18 -23.70 -6.77
C THR A 20 29.56 -23.50 -8.24
N THR A 21 28.79 -24.03 -9.17
CA THR A 21 29.12 -24.01 -10.61
C THR A 21 28.18 -23.13 -11.46
N ARG A 22 27.11 -22.58 -10.91
CA ARG A 22 26.15 -21.72 -11.62
C ARG A 22 25.62 -20.60 -10.74
N PRO A 23 25.06 -19.50 -11.33
CA PRO A 23 24.38 -18.48 -10.57
C PRO A 23 23.20 -19.02 -9.75
N LEU A 24 23.02 -18.49 -8.53
CA LEU A 24 21.81 -18.66 -7.74
C LEU A 24 20.65 -17.94 -8.44
N ARG A 25 19.63 -18.69 -8.82
CA ARG A 25 18.45 -18.17 -9.52
C ARG A 25 17.39 -17.74 -8.50
N VAL A 26 17.01 -16.47 -8.48
CA VAL A 26 16.00 -15.94 -7.57
C VAL A 26 14.90 -15.24 -8.35
N ALA A 27 13.65 -15.65 -8.11
CA ALA A 27 12.48 -14.92 -8.56
C ALA A 27 11.98 -13.99 -7.44
N VAL A 28 11.62 -12.76 -7.79
CA VAL A 28 10.94 -11.82 -6.90
C VAL A 28 9.58 -11.49 -7.49
N ILE A 29 8.51 -11.75 -6.75
CA ILE A 29 7.12 -11.56 -7.18
C ILE A 29 6.57 -10.28 -6.56
N GLY A 30 6.41 -9.25 -7.37
CA GLY A 30 6.00 -7.90 -6.99
C GLY A 30 7.14 -6.90 -7.13
N ALA A 31 7.02 -6.00 -8.11
CA ALA A 31 7.99 -4.94 -8.42
C ALA A 31 7.69 -3.62 -7.68
N GLY A 32 7.10 -3.70 -6.50
CA GLY A 32 7.02 -2.59 -5.55
C GLY A 32 8.34 -2.37 -4.81
N PRO A 33 8.40 -1.37 -3.90
CA PRO A 33 9.63 -1.08 -3.16
C PRO A 33 10.23 -2.28 -2.43
N ALA A 34 9.40 -3.15 -1.84
CA ALA A 34 9.87 -4.31 -1.10
C ALA A 34 10.62 -5.31 -2.00
N GLY A 35 10.06 -5.62 -3.18
CA GLY A 35 10.69 -6.53 -4.13
C GLY A 35 11.95 -5.94 -4.73
N ILE A 36 11.93 -4.68 -5.14
CA ILE A 36 13.10 -3.99 -5.70
C ILE A 36 14.23 -3.91 -4.68
N TYR A 37 13.93 -3.59 -3.40
CA TYR A 37 14.96 -3.57 -2.35
C TYR A 37 15.47 -4.97 -2.02
N ALA A 38 14.64 -6.02 -2.03
CA ALA A 38 15.12 -7.38 -1.83
C ALA A 38 16.09 -7.80 -2.94
N ALA A 39 15.76 -7.52 -4.20
CA ALA A 39 16.66 -7.75 -5.32
C ALA A 39 17.97 -6.94 -5.18
N ASP A 40 17.90 -5.65 -4.85
CA ASP A 40 19.06 -4.77 -4.63
C ASP A 40 19.95 -5.27 -3.48
N MET A 41 19.37 -5.69 -2.35
CA MET A 41 20.10 -6.22 -1.21
C MET A 41 20.82 -7.52 -1.54
N LEU A 42 20.20 -8.37 -2.35
CA LEU A 42 20.81 -9.62 -2.79
C LEU A 42 22.01 -9.37 -3.71
N THR A 43 21.88 -8.47 -4.70
CA THR A 43 23.01 -8.10 -5.59
C THR A 43 24.17 -7.43 -4.82
N LYS A 44 23.88 -6.79 -3.69
CA LYS A 44 24.85 -6.09 -2.83
C LYS A 44 25.27 -6.90 -1.61
N SER A 45 24.85 -8.16 -1.50
CA SER A 45 25.23 -9.02 -0.38
C SER A 45 26.74 -9.31 -0.39
N GLU A 46 27.31 -9.60 0.77
CA GLU A 46 28.75 -9.82 0.90
C GLU A 46 29.24 -10.98 0.05
N PRO A 47 28.56 -12.16 -0.04
CA PRO A 47 28.98 -13.23 -0.92
C PRO A 47 29.02 -12.86 -2.40
N VAL A 48 28.10 -11.99 -2.85
CA VAL A 48 28.08 -11.50 -4.24
C VAL A 48 29.22 -10.50 -4.49
N LYS A 49 29.44 -9.57 -3.59
CA LYS A 49 30.53 -8.58 -3.71
C LYS A 49 31.93 -9.21 -3.67
N SER A 50 32.10 -10.24 -2.86
CA SER A 50 33.37 -10.98 -2.78
C SER A 50 33.63 -11.90 -3.97
N GLY A 51 32.61 -12.15 -4.81
CA GLY A 51 32.67 -13.11 -5.92
C GLY A 51 32.54 -14.59 -5.48
N GLU A 52 32.18 -14.83 -4.22
CA GLU A 52 31.87 -16.17 -3.71
C GLU A 52 30.58 -16.71 -4.32
N LEU A 53 29.61 -15.82 -4.58
CA LEU A 53 28.30 -16.16 -5.12
C LEU A 53 27.99 -15.30 -6.35
N GLU A 54 27.54 -15.94 -7.40
CA GLU A 54 26.90 -15.28 -8.52
C GLU A 54 25.36 -15.42 -8.39
N VAL A 55 24.62 -14.35 -8.71
CA VAL A 55 23.16 -14.34 -8.63
C VAL A 55 22.55 -13.93 -9.97
N SER A 56 21.40 -14.51 -10.29
CA SER A 56 20.58 -14.12 -11.44
C SER A 56 19.15 -13.90 -10.96
N ILE A 57 18.65 -12.68 -11.04
CA ILE A 57 17.42 -12.24 -10.43
C ILE A 57 16.42 -11.84 -11.51
N ASP A 58 15.23 -12.40 -11.43
CA ASP A 58 14.07 -12.04 -12.25
C ASP A 58 12.99 -11.44 -11.34
N LEU A 59 12.57 -10.23 -11.67
CA LEU A 59 11.56 -9.46 -10.95
C LEU A 59 10.28 -9.42 -11.77
N PHE A 60 9.22 -10.01 -11.22
CA PHE A 60 7.92 -10.13 -11.87
C PHE A 60 6.91 -9.17 -11.28
N ASP A 61 6.06 -8.61 -12.13
CA ASP A 61 4.87 -7.87 -11.69
C ASP A 61 3.68 -8.16 -12.61
N ARG A 62 2.48 -8.23 -12.04
CA ARG A 62 1.25 -8.44 -12.82
C ARG A 62 0.89 -7.25 -13.71
N TYR A 63 1.45 -6.07 -13.41
CA TYR A 63 1.29 -4.87 -14.24
C TYR A 63 2.52 -4.67 -15.12
N PRO A 64 2.35 -4.00 -16.28
CA PRO A 64 3.48 -3.68 -17.14
C PRO A 64 4.43 -2.64 -16.53
N THR A 65 4.03 -2.05 -15.40
CA THR A 65 4.73 -0.95 -14.74
C THR A 65 5.28 -1.40 -13.38
N PRO A 66 6.53 -1.09 -13.03
CA PRO A 66 7.08 -1.31 -11.69
C PRO A 66 6.62 -0.24 -10.70
N PHE A 67 7.14 -0.28 -9.48
CA PHE A 67 7.03 0.66 -8.36
C PHE A 67 5.80 0.48 -7.48
N GLY A 68 4.85 -0.39 -7.81
CA GLY A 68 3.73 -0.78 -6.95
C GLY A 68 2.97 0.43 -6.41
N LEU A 69 2.74 0.47 -5.09
CA LEU A 69 1.98 1.55 -4.45
C LEU A 69 2.68 2.93 -4.45
N ILE A 70 3.95 3.04 -4.81
CA ILE A 70 4.53 4.37 -5.04
C ILE A 70 3.90 5.00 -6.28
N ARG A 71 3.59 4.19 -7.29
CA ARG A 71 2.86 4.64 -8.48
C ARG A 71 1.36 4.75 -8.25
N TYR A 72 0.74 3.73 -7.63
CA TYR A 72 -0.71 3.55 -7.55
C TYR A 72 -1.30 3.63 -6.15
N GLY A 73 -0.59 4.26 -5.21
CA GLY A 73 -1.02 4.30 -3.81
C GLY A 73 -0.50 5.48 -3.00
N VAL A 74 0.23 6.40 -3.64
CA VAL A 74 0.70 7.66 -3.05
C VAL A 74 0.01 8.82 -3.75
N ALA A 75 -0.62 9.70 -2.99
CA ALA A 75 -1.34 10.84 -3.55
C ALA A 75 -0.46 11.67 -4.49
N PRO A 76 -1.00 12.16 -5.63
CA PRO A 76 -0.22 12.89 -6.64
C PRO A 76 0.46 14.14 -6.10
N ASP A 77 -0.08 14.75 -5.06
CA ASP A 77 0.46 15.94 -4.39
C ASP A 77 1.48 15.65 -3.28
N HIS A 78 2.05 14.43 -3.26
CA HIS A 78 3.17 14.02 -2.39
C HIS A 78 4.48 13.83 -3.16
N PRO A 79 5.08 14.89 -3.75
CA PRO A 79 6.25 14.77 -4.61
C PRO A 79 7.47 14.16 -3.91
N ARG A 80 7.59 14.37 -2.59
CA ARG A 80 8.71 13.81 -1.79
C ARG A 80 8.66 12.29 -1.70
N ILE A 81 7.48 11.71 -1.51
CA ILE A 81 7.32 10.25 -1.42
C ILE A 81 7.44 9.64 -2.80
N LYS A 82 6.77 10.23 -3.79
CA LYS A 82 6.90 9.80 -5.20
C LYS A 82 8.33 9.91 -5.73
N GLY A 83 9.13 10.85 -5.24
CA GLY A 83 10.55 10.98 -5.58
C GLY A 83 11.42 9.75 -5.26
N ILE A 84 10.94 8.82 -4.44
CA ILE A 84 11.59 7.52 -4.20
C ILE A 84 11.69 6.69 -5.48
N ILE A 85 10.78 6.89 -6.44
CA ILE A 85 10.86 6.27 -7.77
C ILE A 85 12.23 6.48 -8.41
N THR A 86 12.85 7.64 -8.24
CA THR A 86 14.19 7.93 -8.79
C THR A 86 15.23 6.93 -8.28
N ALA A 87 15.22 6.61 -6.99
CA ALA A 87 16.12 5.62 -6.42
C ALA A 87 15.81 4.18 -6.90
N LEU A 88 14.53 3.82 -6.97
CA LEU A 88 14.09 2.51 -7.46
C LEU A 88 14.43 2.33 -8.95
N ARG A 89 14.20 3.36 -9.75
CA ARG A 89 14.57 3.40 -11.18
C ARG A 89 16.09 3.24 -11.38
N SER A 90 16.90 3.86 -10.53
CA SER A 90 18.35 3.70 -10.55
C SER A 90 18.78 2.26 -10.24
N ILE A 91 18.07 1.56 -9.36
CA ILE A 91 18.34 0.14 -9.06
C ILE A 91 18.06 -0.72 -10.30
N LEU A 92 16.89 -0.62 -10.87
CA LEU A 92 16.49 -1.42 -12.05
C LEU A 92 17.30 -1.08 -13.30
N GLY A 93 17.72 0.17 -13.43
CA GLY A 93 18.54 0.65 -14.57
C GLY A 93 19.98 0.15 -14.59
N ARG A 94 20.45 -0.57 -13.54
CA ARG A 94 21.79 -1.17 -13.54
C ARG A 94 21.93 -2.35 -14.50
N GLY A 95 20.82 -3.04 -14.81
CA GLY A 95 20.78 -4.19 -15.71
C GLY A 95 21.17 -5.54 -15.07
N ASP A 96 21.35 -5.58 -13.76
CA ASP A 96 21.64 -6.80 -12.98
C ASP A 96 20.37 -7.50 -12.45
N ILE A 97 19.20 -6.91 -12.69
CA ILE A 97 17.88 -7.44 -12.36
C ILE A 97 17.04 -7.40 -13.64
N ARG A 98 16.54 -8.55 -14.10
CA ARG A 98 15.66 -8.61 -15.27
C ARG A 98 14.22 -8.32 -14.81
N PHE A 99 13.53 -7.41 -15.47
CA PHE A 99 12.13 -7.09 -15.21
C PHE A 99 11.19 -7.81 -16.17
N PHE A 100 10.15 -8.42 -15.62
CA PHE A 100 9.04 -9.08 -16.32
C PHE A 100 7.72 -8.48 -15.83
N GLY A 101 7.33 -7.37 -16.42
CA GLY A 101 6.00 -6.78 -16.19
C GLY A 101 4.93 -7.50 -17.00
N ASN A 102 3.66 -7.35 -16.58
CA ASN A 102 2.51 -8.04 -17.18
C ASN A 102 2.60 -9.58 -17.08
N VAL A 103 3.22 -10.09 -16.01
CA VAL A 103 3.29 -11.53 -15.71
C VAL A 103 2.68 -11.74 -14.32
N GLU A 104 1.55 -12.44 -14.26
CA GLU A 104 0.81 -12.66 -13.03
C GLU A 104 1.09 -14.04 -12.43
N TYR A 105 1.58 -14.06 -11.18
CA TYR A 105 1.71 -15.29 -10.40
C TYR A 105 0.33 -15.94 -10.16
N GLY A 106 0.26 -17.24 -10.37
CA GLY A 106 -0.99 -17.99 -10.20
C GLY A 106 -1.94 -17.95 -11.40
N LYS A 107 -1.52 -17.28 -12.49
CA LYS A 107 -2.23 -17.23 -13.77
C LYS A 107 -1.29 -17.58 -14.92
N ASP A 108 -0.28 -16.77 -15.15
CA ASP A 108 0.67 -16.95 -16.25
C ASP A 108 1.79 -17.94 -15.87
N LEU A 109 2.27 -17.86 -14.65
CA LEU A 109 3.22 -18.80 -14.03
C LEU A 109 2.69 -19.27 -12.68
N MET A 110 2.75 -20.60 -12.46
CA MET A 110 2.31 -21.27 -11.24
C MET A 110 3.50 -21.54 -10.32
N LEU A 111 3.25 -21.88 -9.05
CA LEU A 111 4.30 -22.21 -8.08
C LEU A 111 5.26 -23.29 -8.60
N ALA A 112 4.73 -24.30 -9.31
CA ALA A 112 5.53 -25.36 -9.90
C ALA A 112 6.50 -24.86 -10.99
N ASP A 113 6.11 -23.85 -11.78
CA ASP A 113 7.00 -23.22 -12.76
C ASP A 113 8.17 -22.51 -12.05
N PHE A 114 7.86 -21.74 -11.01
CA PHE A 114 8.89 -21.08 -10.21
C PHE A 114 9.83 -22.10 -9.56
N GLY A 115 9.32 -23.18 -8.99
CA GLY A 115 10.13 -24.26 -8.41
C GLY A 115 11.00 -25.01 -9.43
N ALA A 116 10.65 -24.98 -10.71
CA ALA A 116 11.45 -25.58 -11.77
C ALA A 116 12.61 -24.70 -12.25
N HIS A 117 12.44 -23.36 -12.18
CA HIS A 117 13.33 -22.38 -12.79
C HIS A 117 14.16 -21.53 -11.78
N TYR A 118 13.79 -21.54 -10.48
CA TYR A 118 14.41 -20.72 -9.45
C TYR A 118 14.74 -21.53 -8.20
N ASP A 119 15.93 -21.29 -7.63
CA ASP A 119 16.35 -21.85 -6.34
C ASP A 119 15.51 -21.28 -5.19
N ALA A 120 15.12 -20.00 -5.31
CA ALA A 120 14.31 -19.33 -4.32
C ALA A 120 13.34 -18.35 -4.96
N VAL A 121 12.18 -18.18 -4.29
CA VAL A 121 11.13 -17.23 -4.66
C VAL A 121 10.84 -16.32 -3.48
N ILE A 122 10.89 -15.01 -3.71
CA ILE A 122 10.56 -13.98 -2.71
C ILE A 122 9.24 -13.33 -3.11
N PHE A 123 8.20 -13.49 -2.28
CA PHE A 123 6.91 -12.83 -2.47
C PHE A 123 6.94 -11.44 -1.85
N ALA A 124 6.68 -10.41 -2.65
CA ALA A 124 6.70 -9.00 -2.30
C ALA A 124 5.46 -8.26 -2.83
N THR A 125 4.31 -8.95 -2.86
CA THR A 125 3.08 -8.49 -3.50
C THR A 125 2.32 -7.39 -2.75
N GLY A 126 2.79 -7.03 -1.56
CA GLY A 126 2.24 -5.93 -0.78
C GLY A 126 0.88 -6.22 -0.15
N ALA A 127 0.11 -5.16 0.07
CA ALA A 127 -1.27 -5.18 0.53
C ALA A 127 -2.01 -4.06 -0.21
N VAL A 128 -2.99 -4.42 -1.04
CA VAL A 128 -3.61 -3.52 -2.02
C VAL A 128 -5.12 -3.39 -1.88
N TYR A 129 -5.72 -4.19 -1.00
CA TYR A 129 -7.16 -4.15 -0.73
C TYR A 129 -7.47 -3.44 0.59
N ASP A 130 -8.66 -2.86 0.68
CA ASP A 130 -9.13 -2.29 1.92
C ASP A 130 -9.41 -3.35 2.97
N ALA A 131 -8.96 -3.10 4.20
CA ALA A 131 -9.37 -3.90 5.34
C ALA A 131 -10.89 -3.70 5.56
N PRO A 132 -11.64 -4.77 5.88
CA PRO A 132 -13.09 -4.69 6.03
C PRO A 132 -13.48 -3.80 7.21
N LEU A 133 -14.51 -2.98 7.01
CA LEU A 133 -15.20 -2.24 8.06
C LEU A 133 -16.55 -2.93 8.31
N ASN A 134 -16.64 -3.68 9.41
CA ASN A 134 -17.83 -4.50 9.72
C ASN A 134 -18.85 -3.70 10.53
N ILE A 135 -19.63 -2.86 9.87
CA ILE A 135 -20.77 -2.12 10.43
C ILE A 135 -21.99 -2.23 9.52
N PRO A 136 -23.21 -2.12 10.05
CA PRO A 136 -24.42 -2.07 9.22
C PRO A 136 -24.37 -0.95 8.19
N GLY A 137 -24.91 -1.19 6.99
CA GLY A 137 -25.00 -0.20 5.91
C GLY A 137 -23.74 -0.03 5.08
N ILE A 138 -22.70 -0.86 5.29
CA ILE A 138 -21.45 -0.78 4.53
C ILE A 138 -21.64 -1.11 3.03
N GLU A 139 -22.74 -1.78 2.69
CA GLU A 139 -23.12 -2.17 1.33
C GLU A 139 -23.90 -1.10 0.56
N LEU A 140 -24.20 0.04 1.18
CA LEU A 140 -24.95 1.12 0.56
C LEU A 140 -24.18 1.82 -0.56
N GLU A 141 -24.88 2.26 -1.59
CA GLU A 141 -24.31 3.12 -2.64
C GLU A 141 -23.82 4.44 -2.02
N GLY A 142 -22.56 4.79 -2.25
CA GLY A 142 -21.86 5.92 -1.63
C GLY A 142 -20.87 5.51 -0.54
N VAL A 143 -20.77 4.20 -0.23
CA VAL A 143 -19.67 3.68 0.60
C VAL A 143 -18.54 3.20 -0.31
N HIS A 144 -17.33 3.61 -0.01
CA HIS A 144 -16.14 3.32 -0.80
C HIS A 144 -14.96 2.92 0.07
N GLY A 145 -14.12 2.02 -0.43
CA GLY A 145 -12.81 1.76 0.12
C GLY A 145 -11.82 2.89 -0.21
N ALA A 146 -10.95 3.21 0.72
CA ALA A 146 -9.89 4.20 0.48
C ALA A 146 -8.88 3.71 -0.57
N ALA A 147 -8.56 2.40 -0.59
CA ALA A 147 -7.65 1.82 -1.58
C ALA A 147 -8.20 1.96 -3.01
N GLU A 148 -9.51 1.77 -3.20
CA GLU A 148 -10.16 1.93 -4.49
C GLU A 148 -10.13 3.38 -4.98
N PHE A 149 -10.41 4.35 -4.08
CA PHE A 149 -10.34 5.77 -4.41
C PHE A 149 -8.91 6.22 -4.72
N VAL A 150 -7.93 5.73 -3.96
CA VAL A 150 -6.50 5.97 -4.20
C VAL A 150 -6.10 5.41 -5.57
N ALA A 151 -6.49 4.17 -5.89
CA ALA A 151 -6.23 3.57 -7.19
C ALA A 151 -6.86 4.38 -8.34
N TRP A 152 -8.07 4.90 -8.14
CA TRP A 152 -8.71 5.76 -9.13
C TRP A 152 -7.92 7.05 -9.38
N TYR A 153 -7.56 7.80 -8.32
CA TYR A 153 -6.87 9.08 -8.55
C TYR A 153 -5.42 8.92 -9.03
N ASP A 154 -4.80 7.77 -8.82
CA ASP A 154 -3.49 7.44 -9.38
C ASP A 154 -3.57 6.80 -10.78
N GLY A 155 -4.77 6.67 -11.36
CA GLY A 155 -4.95 6.16 -12.72
C GLY A 155 -4.68 4.66 -12.87
N HIS A 156 -4.95 3.87 -11.83
CA HIS A 156 -4.74 2.43 -11.85
C HIS A 156 -5.57 1.74 -12.95
N PRO A 157 -4.98 0.85 -13.77
CA PRO A 157 -5.62 0.30 -14.96
C PRO A 157 -6.85 -0.59 -14.67
N ASP A 158 -6.92 -1.23 -13.51
CA ASP A 158 -8.02 -2.14 -13.13
C ASP A 158 -9.23 -1.39 -12.54
N PHE A 159 -9.15 -0.07 -12.38
CA PHE A 159 -10.22 0.73 -11.80
C PHE A 159 -10.94 1.58 -12.86
N PRO A 160 -12.24 1.88 -12.64
CA PRO A 160 -13.01 2.73 -13.56
C PRO A 160 -12.35 4.09 -13.76
N ARG A 161 -12.47 4.66 -14.95
CA ARG A 161 -11.93 5.99 -15.22
C ARG A 161 -12.76 7.13 -14.63
N THR A 162 -13.97 6.83 -14.17
CA THR A 162 -14.89 7.78 -13.53
C THR A 162 -15.12 7.37 -12.08
N TRP A 163 -15.31 8.36 -11.20
CA TRP A 163 -15.63 8.14 -9.78
C TRP A 163 -16.86 8.96 -9.39
N PRO A 164 -17.79 8.45 -8.56
CA PRO A 164 -18.99 9.18 -8.16
C PRO A 164 -18.66 10.25 -7.11
N LEU A 165 -18.37 11.48 -7.55
CA LEU A 165 -18.03 12.63 -6.71
C LEU A 165 -19.23 13.59 -6.58
N GLU A 166 -20.41 13.08 -6.27
CA GLU A 166 -21.65 13.87 -6.20
C GLU A 166 -21.97 14.41 -4.80
N ALA A 167 -21.28 13.88 -3.77
CA ALA A 167 -21.53 14.23 -2.38
C ALA A 167 -21.00 15.64 -2.05
N ARG A 168 -21.78 16.40 -1.28
CA ARG A 168 -21.39 17.69 -0.72
C ARG A 168 -20.68 17.54 0.62
N GLU A 169 -21.14 16.61 1.44
CA GLU A 169 -20.54 16.25 2.72
C GLU A 169 -20.08 14.80 2.69
N VAL A 170 -18.82 14.57 3.03
CA VAL A 170 -18.16 13.28 2.92
C VAL A 170 -17.52 12.90 4.24
N ALA A 171 -17.64 11.64 4.64
CA ALA A 171 -16.93 11.07 5.78
C ALA A 171 -15.74 10.22 5.33
N VAL A 172 -14.61 10.37 6.01
CA VAL A 172 -13.44 9.50 5.89
C VAL A 172 -13.20 8.85 7.26
N VAL A 173 -13.41 7.54 7.34
CA VAL A 173 -13.27 6.76 8.57
C VAL A 173 -11.85 6.19 8.65
N GLY A 174 -11.05 6.73 9.54
CA GLY A 174 -9.65 6.37 9.76
C GLY A 174 -8.83 7.58 10.18
N ASN A 175 -7.70 7.35 10.85
CA ASN A 175 -6.78 8.41 11.24
C ASN A 175 -5.30 8.03 10.98
N GLY A 176 -5.05 7.35 9.86
CA GLY A 176 -3.72 7.13 9.29
C GLY A 176 -3.42 8.06 8.14
N ASN A 177 -2.21 7.96 7.55
CA ASN A 177 -1.78 8.80 6.43
C ASN A 177 -2.72 8.70 5.22
N VAL A 178 -3.21 7.49 4.90
CA VAL A 178 -4.15 7.28 3.79
C VAL A 178 -5.46 8.06 3.99
N ALA A 179 -5.99 8.08 5.22
CA ALA A 179 -7.20 8.85 5.53
C ALA A 179 -6.99 10.35 5.28
N LEU A 180 -5.82 10.88 5.68
CA LEU A 180 -5.45 12.28 5.42
C LEU A 180 -5.28 12.55 3.92
N ASP A 181 -4.66 11.64 3.17
CA ASP A 181 -4.48 11.77 1.71
C ASP A 181 -5.84 11.80 1.00
N VAL A 182 -6.73 10.85 1.31
CA VAL A 182 -8.09 10.79 0.76
C VAL A 182 -8.85 12.08 1.06
N ALA A 183 -8.84 12.53 2.31
CA ALA A 183 -9.55 13.73 2.72
C ALA A 183 -8.96 15.01 2.06
N ARG A 184 -7.62 15.08 1.94
CA ARG A 184 -6.94 16.19 1.27
C ARG A 184 -7.29 16.24 -0.22
N VAL A 185 -7.22 15.12 -0.93
CA VAL A 185 -7.57 15.06 -2.37
C VAL A 185 -9.04 15.42 -2.58
N LEU A 186 -9.96 14.97 -1.72
CA LEU A 186 -11.37 15.32 -1.80
C LEU A 186 -11.63 16.82 -1.53
N SER A 187 -10.91 17.41 -0.56
CA SER A 187 -11.14 18.80 -0.15
C SER A 187 -10.36 19.82 -0.99
N LYS A 188 -9.28 19.43 -1.64
CA LYS A 188 -8.42 20.33 -2.41
C LYS A 188 -9.09 20.77 -3.71
N HIS A 189 -8.85 21.99 -4.16
CA HIS A 189 -9.31 22.44 -5.45
C HIS A 189 -8.55 21.73 -6.58
N ALA A 190 -9.25 21.24 -7.60
CA ALA A 190 -8.65 20.47 -8.68
C ALA A 190 -7.54 21.25 -9.40
N ASP A 191 -7.69 22.55 -9.59
CA ASP A 191 -6.69 23.41 -10.24
C ASP A 191 -5.33 23.41 -9.48
N ASP A 192 -5.34 23.20 -8.16
CA ASP A 192 -4.12 23.09 -7.37
C ASP A 192 -3.41 21.72 -7.55
N MET A 193 -4.06 20.78 -8.22
CA MET A 193 -3.48 19.48 -8.56
C MET A 193 -2.80 19.46 -9.93
N LEU A 194 -3.00 20.47 -10.79
CA LEU A 194 -2.42 20.54 -12.13
C LEU A 194 -0.88 20.57 -12.16
N VAL A 195 -0.25 20.95 -11.06
CA VAL A 195 1.22 20.91 -10.89
C VAL A 195 1.75 19.53 -10.51
N THR A 196 0.89 18.52 -10.46
CA THR A 196 1.20 17.14 -10.12
C THR A 196 1.03 16.22 -11.33
N GLU A 197 1.27 14.92 -11.15
CA GLU A 197 1.03 13.91 -12.19
C GLU A 197 -0.44 13.43 -12.28
N ILE A 198 -1.40 14.26 -11.85
CA ILE A 198 -2.82 13.87 -11.81
C ILE A 198 -3.32 13.49 -13.22
N PRO A 199 -4.02 12.33 -13.37
CA PRO A 199 -4.64 11.98 -14.66
C PRO A 199 -5.74 12.98 -15.04
N GLY A 200 -5.86 13.29 -16.35
CA GLY A 200 -6.83 14.26 -16.84
C GLY A 200 -8.29 13.95 -16.49
N ASN A 201 -8.69 12.65 -16.51
CA ASN A 201 -10.02 12.23 -16.08
C ASN A 201 -10.27 12.46 -14.57
N VAL A 202 -9.25 12.32 -13.74
CA VAL A 202 -9.32 12.58 -12.30
C VAL A 202 -9.46 14.07 -12.05
N TYR A 203 -8.65 14.88 -12.70
CA TYR A 203 -8.78 16.35 -12.65
C TYR A 203 -10.20 16.79 -13.00
N GLN A 204 -10.77 16.31 -14.11
CA GLN A 204 -12.14 16.66 -14.51
C GLN A 204 -13.18 16.21 -13.47
N GLY A 205 -13.04 15.01 -12.89
CA GLY A 205 -13.91 14.52 -11.83
C GLY A 205 -13.85 15.39 -10.58
N LEU A 206 -12.65 15.70 -10.10
CA LEU A 206 -12.47 16.57 -8.91
C LEU A 206 -12.94 18.00 -9.17
N LYS A 207 -12.80 18.52 -10.39
CA LYS A 207 -13.27 19.87 -10.74
C LYS A 207 -14.79 19.97 -10.77
N ALA A 208 -15.48 18.90 -11.15
CA ALA A 208 -16.93 18.83 -11.14
C ALA A 208 -17.52 18.53 -9.75
N SER A 209 -16.70 18.14 -8.78
CA SER A 209 -17.15 17.76 -7.43
C SER A 209 -17.78 18.94 -6.69
N PRO A 210 -19.01 18.78 -6.15
CA PRO A 210 -19.68 19.81 -5.37
C PRO A 210 -19.27 19.83 -3.89
N VAL A 211 -18.25 19.08 -3.48
CA VAL A 211 -17.85 18.87 -2.09
C VAL A 211 -17.57 20.22 -1.40
N THR A 212 -18.12 20.38 -0.22
CA THR A 212 -17.90 21.55 0.66
C THR A 212 -17.30 21.15 2.00
N ASP A 213 -17.63 19.95 2.51
CA ASP A 213 -17.22 19.50 3.84
C ASP A 213 -16.71 18.06 3.78
N VAL A 214 -15.51 17.85 4.30
CA VAL A 214 -14.89 16.53 4.42
C VAL A 214 -14.58 16.27 5.90
N HIS A 215 -15.16 15.21 6.46
CA HIS A 215 -15.02 14.83 7.85
C HIS A 215 -14.07 13.64 8.00
N ILE A 216 -13.00 13.78 8.78
CA ILE A 216 -12.09 12.67 9.13
C ILE A 216 -12.42 12.22 10.55
N PHE A 217 -12.61 10.92 10.74
CA PHE A 217 -12.96 10.34 12.04
C PHE A 217 -11.88 9.40 12.56
N GLY A 218 -11.36 9.71 13.76
CA GLY A 218 -10.49 8.85 14.55
C GLY A 218 -11.19 8.33 15.80
N ARG A 219 -11.14 7.02 16.03
CA ARG A 219 -11.76 6.41 17.24
C ARG A 219 -11.02 6.70 18.53
N ARG A 220 -9.77 7.16 18.46
CA ARG A 220 -8.91 7.51 19.59
C ARG A 220 -8.65 9.00 19.64
N GLY A 221 -7.98 9.45 20.71
CA GLY A 221 -7.68 10.85 20.94
C GLY A 221 -6.54 11.40 20.08
N PRO A 222 -6.28 12.72 20.17
CA PRO A 222 -5.23 13.40 19.42
C PRO A 222 -3.82 12.85 19.65
N ALA A 223 -3.54 12.28 20.83
CA ALA A 223 -2.24 11.70 21.15
C ALA A 223 -2.06 10.25 20.62
N GLN A 224 -3.10 9.61 20.10
CA GLN A 224 -3.09 8.24 19.58
C GLN A 224 -3.25 8.19 18.05
N VAL A 225 -3.14 9.31 17.35
CA VAL A 225 -3.21 9.36 15.88
C VAL A 225 -2.03 8.63 15.25
N LYS A 226 -2.25 8.09 14.05
CA LYS A 226 -1.25 7.30 13.31
C LYS A 226 -0.62 8.04 12.13
N PHE A 227 -1.13 9.20 11.77
CA PHE A 227 -0.53 10.03 10.74
C PHE A 227 0.72 10.75 11.28
N THR A 228 1.58 11.21 10.37
CA THR A 228 2.82 11.88 10.74
C THR A 228 2.64 13.40 10.85
N PRO A 229 3.53 14.12 11.57
CA PRO A 229 3.49 15.57 11.61
C PRO A 229 3.62 16.24 10.23
N LEU A 230 4.26 15.56 9.28
CA LEU A 230 4.41 16.06 7.91
C LEU A 230 3.05 16.06 7.20
N GLU A 231 2.35 14.91 7.21
CA GLU A 231 1.04 14.75 6.61
C GLU A 231 0.03 15.73 7.19
N LEU A 232 0.04 15.88 8.52
CA LEU A 232 -0.85 16.83 9.19
C LEU A 232 -0.61 18.28 8.71
N ARG A 233 0.66 18.68 8.51
CA ARG A 233 0.99 20.02 8.02
C ARG A 233 0.63 20.23 6.55
N GLU A 234 0.64 19.17 5.74
CA GLU A 234 0.22 19.25 4.33
C GLU A 234 -1.25 19.63 4.20
N LEU A 235 -2.12 19.21 5.13
CA LEU A 235 -3.53 19.62 5.14
C LEU A 235 -3.67 21.13 5.21
N ALA A 236 -2.89 21.81 6.07
CA ALA A 236 -2.94 23.25 6.28
C ALA A 236 -2.43 24.09 5.10
N LYS A 237 -1.80 23.45 4.10
CA LYS A 237 -1.31 24.13 2.90
C LYS A 237 -2.35 24.19 1.78
N SER A 238 -3.47 23.48 1.92
CA SER A 238 -4.54 23.49 0.93
C SER A 238 -5.17 24.87 0.84
N ARG A 239 -5.13 25.48 -0.34
CA ARG A 239 -5.68 26.81 -0.58
C ARG A 239 -7.20 26.75 -0.52
N ASP A 240 -7.83 27.76 0.11
CA ASP A 240 -9.27 27.90 0.24
C ASP A 240 -9.94 26.68 0.88
N VAL A 241 -9.24 26.09 1.88
CA VAL A 241 -9.74 25.01 2.71
C VAL A 241 -9.48 25.35 4.17
N ASP A 242 -10.54 25.51 4.96
CA ASP A 242 -10.43 25.72 6.40
C ASP A 242 -10.32 24.37 7.14
N ILE A 243 -9.44 24.30 8.13
CA ILE A 243 -9.38 23.17 9.07
C ILE A 243 -10.23 23.48 10.28
N VAL A 244 -11.10 22.55 10.64
CA VAL A 244 -12.01 22.65 11.79
C VAL A 244 -11.70 21.51 12.76
N VAL A 245 -11.51 21.84 14.00
CA VAL A 245 -11.35 20.88 15.13
C VAL A 245 -12.33 21.24 16.24
N TYR A 246 -12.63 20.31 17.12
CA TYR A 246 -13.72 20.42 18.10
C TYR A 246 -13.19 20.28 19.52
N ASP A 247 -13.54 21.18 20.41
CA ASP A 247 -13.04 21.22 21.79
C ASP A 247 -13.29 19.93 22.57
N GLU A 248 -14.46 19.33 22.39
CA GLU A 248 -14.86 18.09 23.04
C GLU A 248 -14.03 16.87 22.66
N ASP A 249 -13.31 16.94 21.53
CA ASP A 249 -12.47 15.85 21.03
C ASP A 249 -11.05 15.85 21.63
N PHE A 250 -10.67 16.93 22.33
CA PHE A 250 -9.34 17.08 22.91
C PHE A 250 -9.33 16.61 24.38
N GLN A 251 -9.25 15.30 24.53
CA GLN A 251 -9.14 14.64 25.83
C GLN A 251 -7.80 13.90 25.93
N TYR A 252 -7.14 14.04 27.06
CA TYR A 252 -5.87 13.42 27.36
C TYR A 252 -5.95 12.67 28.68
N ASP A 253 -5.46 11.47 28.70
CA ASP A 253 -5.32 10.64 29.88
C ASP A 253 -3.84 10.39 30.21
N GLU A 254 -3.55 9.62 31.25
CA GLU A 254 -2.18 9.30 31.65
C GLU A 254 -1.39 8.62 30.51
N GLY A 255 -2.02 7.74 29.73
CA GLY A 255 -1.41 7.11 28.54
C GLY A 255 -1.08 8.12 27.43
N SER A 256 -1.90 9.15 27.27
CA SER A 256 -1.66 10.26 26.34
C SER A 256 -0.46 11.09 26.77
N GLU A 257 -0.36 11.44 28.05
CA GLU A 257 0.76 12.19 28.61
C GLU A 257 2.07 11.43 28.50
N GLN A 258 2.05 10.13 28.81
CA GLN A 258 3.21 9.25 28.64
C GLN A 258 3.65 9.17 27.15
N ALA A 259 2.72 8.96 26.22
CA ALA A 259 3.03 8.90 24.80
C ALA A 259 3.68 10.20 24.29
N MET A 260 3.20 11.38 24.73
CA MET A 260 3.80 12.67 24.42
C MET A 260 5.17 12.87 25.04
N ALA A 261 5.41 12.31 26.23
CA ALA A 261 6.71 12.39 26.91
C ALA A 261 7.78 11.52 26.23
N GLU A 262 7.39 10.34 25.78
CA GLU A 262 8.29 9.36 25.18
C GLU A 262 8.53 9.57 23.67
N ASN A 263 7.57 10.18 22.96
CA ASN A 263 7.63 10.33 21.50
C ASN A 263 7.46 11.80 21.06
N ASN A 264 8.58 12.39 20.61
CA ASN A 264 8.61 13.78 20.16
C ASN A 264 7.70 14.03 18.93
N GLN A 265 7.45 13.04 18.05
CA GLN A 265 6.53 13.21 16.92
C GLN A 265 5.09 13.37 17.41
N ILE A 266 4.65 12.56 18.38
CA ILE A 266 3.33 12.70 19.02
C ILE A 266 3.19 14.08 19.65
N LYS A 267 4.19 14.51 20.39
CA LYS A 267 4.21 15.84 21.01
C LYS A 267 4.07 16.97 19.98
N VAL A 268 4.77 16.87 18.86
CA VAL A 268 4.69 17.87 17.76
C VAL A 268 3.31 17.86 17.10
N MET A 269 2.72 16.69 16.88
CA MET A 269 1.37 16.58 16.33
C MET A 269 0.31 17.18 17.24
N VAL A 270 0.33 16.80 18.53
CA VAL A 270 -0.61 17.34 19.51
C VAL A 270 -0.48 18.87 19.59
N LYS A 271 0.76 19.38 19.62
CA LYS A 271 0.99 20.84 19.60
C LYS A 271 0.41 21.52 18.36
N THR A 272 0.46 20.87 17.19
CA THR A 272 -0.13 21.41 15.97
C THR A 272 -1.65 21.43 16.04
N LEU A 273 -2.26 20.34 16.52
CA LEU A 273 -3.71 20.23 16.70
C LEU A 273 -4.23 21.24 17.75
N GLU A 274 -3.53 21.39 18.88
CA GLU A 274 -3.88 22.39 19.91
C GLU A 274 -3.76 23.83 19.38
N LYS A 275 -2.80 24.10 18.49
CA LYS A 275 -2.71 25.40 17.83
C LYS A 275 -3.95 25.68 16.96
N TRP A 276 -4.43 24.67 16.23
CA TRP A 276 -5.64 24.80 15.43
C TRP A 276 -6.90 24.94 16.28
N ARG A 277 -6.94 24.23 17.42
CA ARG A 277 -8.00 24.37 18.41
C ARG A 277 -8.09 25.78 18.99
N ALA A 278 -6.95 26.41 19.25
CA ALA A 278 -6.87 27.76 19.79
C ALA A 278 -7.07 28.86 18.72
N ASP A 279 -7.26 28.51 17.46
CA ASP A 279 -7.43 29.46 16.36
C ASP A 279 -8.91 29.81 16.15
N ASP A 280 -9.33 30.95 16.73
CA ASP A 280 -10.69 31.53 16.64
C ASP A 280 -10.92 32.30 15.33
N SER A 281 -10.01 32.24 14.35
CA SER A 281 -10.15 32.95 13.08
C SER A 281 -11.43 32.51 12.36
N PRO A 282 -12.16 33.43 11.71
CA PRO A 282 -13.35 33.09 10.94
C PRO A 282 -13.04 32.05 9.86
N LYS A 283 -13.83 30.98 9.77
CA LYS A 283 -13.74 29.96 8.76
C LYS A 283 -14.54 30.39 7.53
N THR A 284 -13.84 30.97 6.56
CA THR A 284 -14.45 31.63 5.38
C THR A 284 -14.12 30.96 4.05
N ALA A 285 -13.29 29.92 4.07
CA ALA A 285 -12.95 29.14 2.89
C ALA A 285 -14.19 28.46 2.28
N SER A 286 -14.16 28.22 0.98
CA SER A 286 -15.27 27.56 0.27
C SER A 286 -15.42 26.09 0.67
N ARG A 287 -14.36 25.48 1.19
CA ARG A 287 -14.34 24.08 1.66
C ARG A 287 -13.84 24.00 3.09
N ARG A 288 -14.28 22.97 3.81
CA ARG A 288 -13.88 22.71 5.20
C ARG A 288 -13.44 21.25 5.35
N LEU A 289 -12.37 21.06 6.10
CA LEU A 289 -11.86 19.76 6.49
C LEU A 289 -11.97 19.65 8.00
N HIS A 290 -12.84 18.75 8.46
CA HIS A 290 -13.18 18.54 9.86
C HIS A 290 -12.39 17.37 10.42
N LEU A 291 -11.64 17.56 11.49
CA LEU A 291 -10.94 16.50 12.22
C LEU A 291 -11.71 16.18 13.49
N HIS A 292 -12.22 14.93 13.54
CA HIS A 292 -12.93 14.40 14.69
C HIS A 292 -12.08 13.32 15.37
N PHE A 293 -12.00 13.39 16.69
CA PHE A 293 -11.36 12.39 17.53
C PHE A 293 -12.37 11.78 18.48
N LEU A 294 -12.02 10.64 19.10
CA LEU A 294 -12.85 9.96 20.07
C LEU A 294 -14.26 9.62 19.53
N GLN A 295 -14.31 9.20 18.27
CA GLN A 295 -15.54 8.79 17.62
C GLN A 295 -15.32 7.49 16.81
N SER A 296 -16.12 6.47 17.08
CA SER A 296 -16.07 5.17 16.42
C SER A 296 -17.30 4.97 15.54
N PRO A 297 -17.15 4.55 14.27
CA PRO A 297 -18.29 4.32 13.39
C PRO A 297 -19.15 3.14 13.90
N ARG A 298 -20.47 3.29 13.80
CA ARG A 298 -21.44 2.28 14.25
C ARG A 298 -22.38 1.82 13.15
N GLU A 299 -22.79 2.72 12.29
CA GLU A 299 -23.75 2.41 11.24
C GLU A 299 -23.67 3.45 10.12
N VAL A 300 -23.70 3.02 8.88
CA VAL A 300 -23.96 3.90 7.73
C VAL A 300 -25.48 3.96 7.54
N LEU A 301 -26.03 5.17 7.62
CA LEU A 301 -27.46 5.41 7.50
C LEU A 301 -27.85 5.51 6.03
N GLY A 302 -28.89 4.78 5.63
CA GLY A 302 -29.33 4.71 4.25
C GLY A 302 -30.78 5.06 4.04
N GLU A 303 -31.08 5.63 2.87
CA GLU A 303 -32.44 5.80 2.34
C GLU A 303 -32.42 5.41 0.85
N ASP A 304 -33.38 4.62 0.41
CA ASP A 304 -33.48 4.11 -0.97
C ASP A 304 -32.16 3.47 -1.50
N GLY A 305 -31.43 2.76 -0.60
CA GLY A 305 -30.17 2.09 -0.94
C GLY A 305 -28.93 2.99 -1.03
N LYS A 306 -29.07 4.28 -0.71
CA LYS A 306 -27.98 5.27 -0.77
C LYS A 306 -27.63 5.80 0.60
N VAL A 307 -26.38 6.22 0.77
CA VAL A 307 -25.89 6.87 1.99
C VAL A 307 -26.58 8.22 2.20
N VAL A 308 -27.15 8.42 3.39
CA VAL A 308 -27.72 9.70 3.84
C VAL A 308 -27.10 10.17 5.16
N GLY A 309 -26.24 9.36 5.78
CA GLY A 309 -25.55 9.72 7.01
C GLY A 309 -24.61 8.65 7.52
N LEU A 310 -23.87 9.01 8.55
CA LEU A 310 -22.98 8.13 9.30
C LEU A 310 -23.21 8.33 10.79
N ARG A 311 -23.56 7.24 11.49
CA ARG A 311 -23.70 7.23 12.96
C ARG A 311 -22.36 6.89 13.60
N MET A 312 -21.90 7.79 14.45
CA MET A 312 -20.70 7.64 15.25
C MET A 312 -21.07 7.49 16.73
N GLU A 313 -20.31 6.68 17.47
CA GLU A 313 -20.38 6.63 18.93
C GLU A 313 -19.19 7.36 19.53
N ARG A 314 -19.44 8.23 20.50
CA ARG A 314 -18.40 8.84 21.31
C ARG A 314 -17.63 7.76 22.06
N THR A 315 -16.32 7.89 22.10
CA THR A 315 -15.42 7.00 22.85
C THR A 315 -14.70 7.76 23.94
N ARG A 316 -14.21 7.03 24.94
CA ARG A 316 -13.34 7.55 26.02
C ARG A 316 -12.06 6.76 26.08
N LEU A 317 -10.97 7.41 26.42
CA LEU A 317 -9.67 6.79 26.66
C LEU A 317 -9.69 5.96 27.96
N ASN A 318 -8.98 4.82 27.97
CA ASN A 318 -8.89 3.89 29.09
C ASN A 318 -7.55 3.97 29.85
N GLY A 319 -6.65 4.87 29.50
CA GLY A 319 -5.34 5.03 30.13
C GLY A 319 -4.20 4.25 29.48
N ASP A 320 -4.49 3.26 28.65
CA ASP A 320 -3.54 2.36 27.99
C ASP A 320 -3.45 2.53 26.46
N GLY A 321 -4.04 3.63 25.95
CA GLY A 321 -4.16 3.89 24.51
C GLY A 321 -5.33 3.16 23.84
N SER A 322 -6.08 2.33 24.55
CA SER A 322 -7.35 1.77 24.12
C SER A 322 -8.51 2.72 24.40
N VAL A 323 -9.67 2.43 23.83
CA VAL A 323 -10.89 3.21 24.02
C VAL A 323 -12.09 2.32 24.28
N SER A 324 -13.08 2.87 25.00
CA SER A 324 -14.40 2.26 25.20
C SER A 324 -15.49 3.17 24.70
N GLY A 325 -16.58 2.59 24.17
CA GLY A 325 -17.78 3.36 23.82
C GLY A 325 -18.47 3.96 25.03
N THR A 326 -19.10 5.11 24.85
CA THR A 326 -19.81 5.82 25.92
C THR A 326 -21.33 5.58 25.89
N GLY A 327 -21.86 5.07 24.78
CA GLY A 327 -23.29 4.97 24.52
C GLY A 327 -23.89 6.30 24.00
N GLU A 328 -23.09 7.33 23.79
CA GLU A 328 -23.52 8.55 23.14
C GLU A 328 -23.28 8.48 21.65
N TYR A 329 -24.32 8.76 20.84
CA TYR A 329 -24.27 8.70 19.39
C TYR A 329 -24.44 10.08 18.77
N VAL A 330 -23.75 10.27 17.64
CA VAL A 330 -23.85 11.48 16.81
C VAL A 330 -24.04 11.03 15.36
N ASP A 331 -25.06 11.56 14.71
CA ASP A 331 -25.35 11.32 13.30
C ASP A 331 -24.84 12.49 12.44
N TYR A 332 -24.05 12.17 11.44
CA TYR A 332 -23.50 13.13 10.47
C TYR A 332 -24.23 12.97 9.12
N PRO A 333 -24.78 14.03 8.52
CA PRO A 333 -25.59 13.98 7.30
C PRO A 333 -24.72 13.92 6.04
N VAL A 334 -23.84 12.93 5.95
CA VAL A 334 -22.93 12.73 4.82
C VAL A 334 -23.58 11.91 3.71
N GLN A 335 -23.18 12.15 2.46
CA GLN A 335 -23.71 11.42 1.29
C GLN A 335 -22.68 10.42 0.72
N ALA A 336 -21.46 10.43 1.21
CA ALA A 336 -20.45 9.41 0.90
C ALA A 336 -19.61 9.08 2.14
N VAL A 337 -19.19 7.82 2.25
CA VAL A 337 -18.33 7.32 3.31
C VAL A 337 -17.16 6.58 2.70
N TYR A 338 -15.95 7.02 3.02
CA TYR A 338 -14.69 6.36 2.65
C TYR A 338 -14.10 5.68 3.88
N HIS A 339 -13.86 4.36 3.83
CA HIS A 339 -13.22 3.68 4.94
C HIS A 339 -11.72 3.50 4.66
N ALA A 340 -10.89 4.09 5.51
CA ALA A 340 -9.43 4.07 5.48
C ALA A 340 -8.87 3.42 6.75
N VAL A 341 -9.36 2.21 7.07
CA VAL A 341 -9.05 1.50 8.33
C VAL A 341 -7.83 0.58 8.22
N GLY A 342 -7.19 0.55 7.09
CA GLY A 342 -5.97 -0.18 6.79
C GLY A 342 -6.07 -0.92 5.46
N TYR A 343 -4.92 -1.44 5.02
CA TYR A 343 -4.82 -2.31 3.86
C TYR A 343 -4.73 -3.77 4.28
N HIS A 344 -5.02 -4.67 3.36
CA HIS A 344 -5.00 -6.10 3.54
C HIS A 344 -4.31 -6.75 2.34
N GLY A 345 -3.45 -7.75 2.59
CA GLY A 345 -2.85 -8.56 1.53
C GLY A 345 -3.89 -9.51 0.93
N SER A 346 -3.62 -9.99 -0.26
CA SER A 346 -4.43 -11.00 -0.92
C SER A 346 -3.80 -12.37 -0.86
N ARG A 347 -4.64 -13.40 -0.72
CA ARG A 347 -4.21 -14.79 -0.86
C ARG A 347 -3.60 -15.02 -2.24
N LEU A 348 -2.41 -15.58 -2.27
CA LEU A 348 -1.79 -16.07 -3.50
C LEU A 348 -2.10 -17.58 -3.69
N PRO A 349 -2.40 -18.04 -4.91
CA PRO A 349 -2.67 -19.44 -5.17
C PRO A 349 -1.53 -20.34 -4.67
N GLU A 350 -1.88 -21.52 -4.14
CA GLU A 350 -0.95 -22.55 -3.66
C GLU A 350 -0.06 -22.17 -2.47
N LEU A 351 -0.22 -20.95 -1.90
CA LEU A 351 0.53 -20.50 -0.72
C LEU A 351 -0.34 -20.48 0.54
N PRO A 352 0.25 -20.76 1.71
CA PRO A 352 -0.39 -20.52 3.00
C PRO A 352 -0.74 -19.03 3.16
N PHE A 353 -1.87 -18.75 3.80
CA PHE A 353 -2.30 -17.36 4.03
C PHE A 353 -3.06 -17.22 5.35
N ASP A 354 -2.70 -16.23 6.13
CA ASP A 354 -3.40 -15.82 7.35
C ASP A 354 -4.45 -14.75 6.99
N GLU A 355 -5.72 -15.16 6.85
CA GLU A 355 -6.83 -14.28 6.48
C GLU A 355 -7.05 -13.16 7.50
N ALA A 356 -6.82 -13.42 8.80
CA ALA A 356 -7.05 -12.42 9.84
C ALA A 356 -6.02 -11.29 9.80
N ARG A 357 -4.78 -11.61 9.47
CA ARG A 357 -3.68 -10.65 9.37
C ARG A 357 -3.43 -10.14 7.96
N GLY A 358 -3.97 -10.81 6.93
CA GLY A 358 -3.75 -10.48 5.52
C GLY A 358 -2.29 -10.66 5.08
N VAL A 359 -1.63 -11.73 5.54
CA VAL A 359 -0.21 -11.97 5.28
C VAL A 359 0.08 -13.43 4.95
N ILE A 360 1.20 -13.68 4.31
CA ILE A 360 1.79 -15.03 4.21
C ILE A 360 2.39 -15.38 5.57
N PRO A 361 2.00 -16.51 6.22
CA PRO A 361 2.62 -16.98 7.46
C PRO A 361 4.13 -17.18 7.26
N ASN A 362 4.93 -16.59 8.14
CA ASN A 362 6.38 -16.66 8.00
C ASN A 362 7.10 -16.53 9.34
N ALA A 363 8.34 -17.03 9.37
CA ALA A 363 9.32 -16.79 10.41
C ALA A 363 10.47 -15.96 9.80
N GLU A 364 10.48 -14.66 10.10
CA GLU A 364 11.53 -13.73 9.65
C GLU A 364 11.73 -13.76 8.11
N GLY A 365 10.63 -13.92 7.38
CA GLY A 365 10.61 -13.99 5.92
C GLY A 365 10.59 -15.41 5.34
N ARG A 366 10.95 -16.46 6.06
CA ARG A 366 10.80 -17.86 5.63
C ARG A 366 9.33 -18.25 5.66
N VAL A 367 8.74 -18.64 4.54
CA VAL A 367 7.33 -19.04 4.47
C VAL A 367 7.09 -20.30 5.28
N LEU A 368 6.01 -20.33 6.06
CA LEU A 368 5.60 -21.45 6.90
C LEU A 368 4.40 -22.18 6.29
N ALA A 369 4.44 -23.50 6.31
CA ALA A 369 3.27 -24.32 6.06
C ALA A 369 2.23 -24.19 7.19
N GLU A 370 1.05 -24.77 7.01
CA GLU A 370 -0.04 -24.73 8.01
C GLU A 370 0.35 -25.38 9.35
N ASP A 371 1.25 -26.35 9.32
CA ASP A 371 1.77 -27.01 10.52
C ASP A 371 2.95 -26.27 11.17
N GLY A 372 3.35 -25.12 10.62
CA GLY A 372 4.45 -24.28 11.12
C GLY A 372 5.84 -24.70 10.62
N THR A 373 5.95 -25.69 9.73
CA THR A 373 7.23 -26.06 9.13
C THR A 373 7.66 -25.06 8.07
N VAL A 374 8.98 -24.84 7.91
CA VAL A 374 9.54 -23.94 6.89
C VAL A 374 9.43 -24.59 5.51
N LEU A 375 8.88 -23.84 4.56
CA LEU A 375 8.87 -24.19 3.14
C LEU A 375 10.16 -23.68 2.49
N HIS A 376 11.20 -24.51 2.43
CA HIS A 376 12.49 -24.11 1.89
C HIS A 376 12.40 -23.62 0.44
N GLY A 377 13.10 -22.51 0.15
CA GLY A 377 13.06 -21.86 -1.15
C GLY A 377 11.93 -20.85 -1.32
N LEU A 378 10.99 -20.71 -0.35
CA LEU A 378 9.91 -19.74 -0.38
C LEU A 378 10.08 -18.71 0.71
N TYR A 379 10.04 -17.44 0.33
CA TYR A 379 10.26 -16.28 1.21
C TYR A 379 9.21 -15.20 0.98
N ALA A 380 9.00 -14.36 1.97
CA ALA A 380 8.14 -13.18 1.89
C ALA A 380 8.85 -11.94 2.42
N THR A 381 8.56 -10.77 1.86
CA THR A 381 9.05 -9.47 2.33
C THR A 381 8.00 -8.38 2.14
N GLY A 382 8.15 -7.29 2.87
CA GLY A 382 7.23 -6.15 2.79
C GLY A 382 5.89 -6.40 3.49
N TRP A 383 4.84 -5.77 2.99
CA TRP A 383 3.53 -5.83 3.64
C TRP A 383 2.86 -7.20 3.57
N ILE A 384 3.13 -7.99 2.55
CA ILE A 384 2.63 -9.37 2.50
C ILE A 384 3.27 -10.28 3.58
N LYS A 385 4.44 -9.88 4.13
CA LYS A 385 5.15 -10.55 5.23
C LYS A 385 4.66 -10.08 6.60
N ARG A 386 4.60 -8.76 6.83
CA ARG A 386 4.40 -8.17 8.17
C ARG A 386 3.08 -7.44 8.38
N GLY A 387 2.26 -7.33 7.33
CA GLY A 387 1.09 -6.44 7.30
C GLY A 387 1.45 -5.01 6.88
N PRO A 388 0.43 -4.15 6.65
CA PRO A 388 0.60 -2.79 6.14
C PRO A 388 1.07 -1.80 7.23
N VAL A 389 2.22 -2.08 7.83
CA VAL A 389 2.82 -1.26 8.89
C VAL A 389 4.22 -0.80 8.50
N GLY A 390 4.58 0.38 8.94
CA GLY A 390 5.89 0.99 8.70
C GLY A 390 5.96 1.77 7.37
N LEU A 391 6.87 2.75 7.37
CA LEU A 391 7.20 3.56 6.20
C LEU A 391 8.23 2.85 5.32
N ILE A 392 8.54 3.43 4.16
CA ILE A 392 9.49 2.88 3.17
C ILE A 392 10.87 2.56 3.77
N GLY A 393 11.32 3.32 4.78
CA GLY A 393 12.56 3.01 5.51
C GLY A 393 12.54 1.64 6.18
N ALA A 394 11.42 1.24 6.77
CA ALA A 394 11.22 -0.08 7.36
C ALA A 394 11.23 -1.20 6.30
N THR A 395 10.89 -0.89 5.05
CA THR A 395 10.89 -1.85 3.94
C THR A 395 12.29 -2.32 3.58
N LYS A 396 13.30 -1.44 3.69
CA LYS A 396 14.71 -1.83 3.44
C LYS A 396 15.24 -2.82 4.46
N SER A 397 15.02 -2.56 5.75
CA SER A 397 15.47 -3.47 6.82
C SER A 397 14.76 -4.81 6.77
N ASP A 398 13.47 -4.80 6.43
CA ASP A 398 12.67 -6.00 6.25
C ASP A 398 13.14 -6.85 5.05
N ALA A 399 13.46 -6.21 3.93
CA ALA A 399 14.04 -6.88 2.77
C ALA A 399 15.41 -7.49 3.09
N LEU A 400 16.25 -6.75 3.84
CA LEU A 400 17.56 -7.24 4.26
C LEU A 400 17.46 -8.48 5.16
N GLU A 401 16.52 -8.50 6.12
CA GLU A 401 16.27 -9.65 6.97
C GLU A 401 15.91 -10.89 6.12
N THR A 402 14.97 -10.75 5.20
CA THR A 402 14.56 -11.85 4.32
C THR A 402 15.70 -12.35 3.43
N VAL A 403 16.49 -11.45 2.86
CA VAL A 403 17.65 -11.81 2.01
C VAL A 403 18.74 -12.52 2.82
N ASN A 404 19.03 -12.07 4.04
CA ASN A 404 20.00 -12.74 4.90
C ASN A 404 19.59 -14.19 5.18
N HIS A 405 18.32 -14.43 5.50
CA HIS A 405 17.82 -15.78 5.73
C HIS A 405 17.83 -16.65 4.47
N LEU A 406 17.56 -16.09 3.29
CA LEU A 406 17.70 -16.79 2.02
C LEU A 406 19.16 -17.24 1.81
N LEU A 407 20.12 -16.36 2.10
CA LEU A 407 21.55 -16.67 1.96
C LEU A 407 22.03 -17.72 2.97
N GLU A 408 21.52 -17.72 4.20
CA GLU A 408 21.76 -18.75 5.21
C GLU A 408 21.23 -20.10 4.78
N ASP A 409 20.06 -20.11 4.15
CA ASP A 409 19.34 -21.33 3.73
C ASP A 409 19.87 -21.94 2.41
N ARG A 410 20.86 -21.34 1.74
CA ARG A 410 21.41 -21.87 0.47
C ARG A 410 21.66 -23.38 0.46
N PRO A 411 22.22 -24.00 1.53
CA PRO A 411 22.44 -25.44 1.55
C PRO A 411 21.16 -26.28 1.59
N LEU A 412 20.02 -25.67 1.88
CA LEU A 412 18.72 -26.30 2.04
C LEU A 412 17.79 -26.07 0.84
N LEU A 413 18.24 -25.27 -0.14
CA LEU A 413 17.42 -24.93 -1.30
C LEU A 413 17.19 -26.16 -2.21
N PRO A 414 15.97 -26.31 -2.78
CA PRO A 414 15.67 -27.44 -3.65
C PRO A 414 16.46 -27.35 -4.98
N PRO A 415 16.80 -28.50 -5.60
CA PRO A 415 17.49 -28.50 -6.88
C PRO A 415 16.59 -28.04 -8.03
N LEU A 416 17.16 -27.33 -9.01
CA LEU A 416 16.45 -26.85 -10.20
C LEU A 416 16.42 -27.90 -11.31
N SER A 417 15.28 -27.97 -12.03
CA SER A 417 15.15 -28.74 -13.26
C SER A 417 15.65 -27.96 -14.48
N HIS A 418 15.44 -26.63 -14.48
CA HIS A 418 15.74 -25.71 -15.60
C HIS A 418 16.53 -24.49 -15.12
N PRO A 419 17.84 -24.62 -14.87
CA PRO A 419 18.67 -23.55 -14.32
C PRO A 419 19.02 -22.43 -15.31
N ASP A 420 18.82 -22.65 -16.61
CA ASP A 420 19.11 -21.64 -17.64
C ASP A 420 18.18 -20.42 -17.48
N PRO A 421 18.70 -19.20 -17.36
CA PRO A 421 17.88 -18.00 -17.32
C PRO A 421 16.93 -17.82 -18.49
N GLN A 422 17.25 -18.34 -19.68
CA GLN A 422 16.38 -18.26 -20.85
C GLN A 422 15.14 -19.16 -20.74
N SER A 423 15.21 -20.23 -19.97
CA SER A 423 14.13 -21.21 -19.89
C SER A 423 12.77 -20.66 -19.44
N VAL A 424 12.74 -19.61 -18.60
CA VAL A 424 11.50 -18.94 -18.21
C VAL A 424 10.90 -18.13 -19.36
N ASN A 425 11.74 -17.50 -20.19
CA ASN A 425 11.27 -16.80 -21.38
C ASN A 425 10.58 -17.77 -22.33
N ASP A 426 11.19 -18.96 -22.55
CA ASP A 426 10.64 -20.01 -23.43
C ASP A 426 9.26 -20.48 -22.93
N VAL A 427 9.06 -20.58 -21.60
CA VAL A 427 7.75 -20.92 -21.01
C VAL A 427 6.72 -19.83 -21.26
N LEU A 428 7.07 -18.56 -21.04
CA LEU A 428 6.17 -17.41 -21.27
C LEU A 428 5.78 -17.33 -22.76
N GLU A 429 6.74 -17.46 -23.66
CA GLU A 429 6.52 -17.46 -25.11
C GLU A 429 5.63 -18.64 -25.55
N ALA A 430 5.89 -19.85 -25.07
CA ALA A 430 5.08 -21.02 -25.36
C ALA A 430 3.63 -20.89 -24.90
N ARG A 431 3.38 -20.10 -23.86
CA ARG A 431 2.04 -19.79 -23.32
C ARG A 431 1.39 -18.58 -23.98
N GLY A 432 2.11 -17.87 -24.87
CA GLY A 432 1.63 -16.64 -25.51
C GLY A 432 1.50 -15.48 -24.54
N VAL A 433 2.28 -15.44 -23.46
CA VAL A 433 2.29 -14.35 -22.48
C VAL A 433 3.15 -13.21 -23.03
N GLU A 434 2.53 -12.10 -23.30
CA GLU A 434 3.22 -10.85 -23.67
C GLU A 434 3.67 -10.14 -22.39
N TYR A 435 4.98 -10.07 -22.17
CA TYR A 435 5.54 -9.41 -20.99
C TYR A 435 6.28 -8.11 -21.36
N THR A 436 6.36 -7.22 -20.38
CA THR A 436 7.06 -5.94 -20.52
C THR A 436 8.45 -6.05 -19.90
N THR A 437 9.49 -5.75 -20.67
CA THR A 437 10.86 -5.63 -20.18
C THR A 437 11.09 -4.26 -19.54
N TRP A 438 12.28 -4.07 -18.94
CA TRP A 438 12.69 -2.76 -18.42
C TRP A 438 12.70 -1.69 -19.52
N GLU A 439 13.22 -2.00 -20.71
CA GLU A 439 13.24 -1.11 -21.87
C GLU A 439 11.81 -0.80 -22.36
N GLY A 440 10.93 -1.80 -22.35
CA GLY A 440 9.52 -1.64 -22.67
C GLY A 440 8.81 -0.70 -21.70
N TRP A 441 9.12 -0.82 -20.39
CA TRP A 441 8.62 0.13 -19.40
C TRP A 441 9.15 1.55 -19.64
N LEU A 442 10.44 1.72 -19.93
CA LEU A 442 11.01 3.05 -20.19
C LEU A 442 10.32 3.73 -21.38
N ALA A 443 10.03 2.98 -22.44
CA ALA A 443 9.31 3.49 -23.61
C ALA A 443 7.86 3.88 -23.26
N LEU A 444 7.18 3.10 -22.41
CA LEU A 444 5.84 3.42 -21.93
C LEU A 444 5.83 4.69 -21.06
N ASP A 445 6.79 4.81 -20.15
CA ASP A 445 6.96 5.98 -19.27
C ASP A 445 7.22 7.27 -20.08
N GLU A 446 8.06 7.19 -21.10
CA GLU A 446 8.33 8.31 -22.03
C GLU A 446 7.06 8.71 -22.81
N TYR A 447 6.29 7.73 -23.29
CA TYR A 447 5.02 7.97 -23.96
C TYR A 447 3.99 8.65 -23.07
N GLU A 448 3.83 8.16 -21.81
CA GLU A 448 2.92 8.77 -20.83
C GLU A 448 3.29 10.23 -20.54
N GLN A 449 4.59 10.51 -20.35
CA GLN A 449 5.07 11.87 -20.09
C GLN A 449 4.82 12.81 -21.30
N ALA A 450 5.09 12.33 -22.52
CA ALA A 450 4.84 13.10 -23.74
C ALA A 450 3.35 13.39 -23.94
N LEU A 451 2.48 12.40 -23.63
CA LEU A 451 1.03 12.56 -23.70
C LEU A 451 0.52 13.58 -22.68
N GLY A 452 1.02 13.53 -21.44
CA GLY A 452 0.69 14.51 -20.40
C GLY A 452 1.10 15.92 -20.79
N GLN A 453 2.30 16.10 -21.34
CA GLN A 453 2.80 17.40 -21.80
C GLN A 453 1.96 17.97 -22.93
N SER A 454 1.60 17.16 -23.92
CA SER A 454 0.77 17.60 -25.06
C SER A 454 -0.63 18.04 -24.61
N SER A 455 -1.20 17.41 -23.59
CA SER A 455 -2.50 17.78 -23.02
C SER A 455 -2.43 19.12 -22.28
N HIS A 456 -1.34 19.36 -21.58
CA HIS A 456 -1.09 20.61 -20.85
C HIS A 456 -0.93 21.79 -21.81
N ASP A 457 -0.16 21.62 -22.87
CA ASP A 457 0.07 22.63 -23.90
C ASP A 457 -1.23 22.98 -24.69
N ALA A 458 -2.12 21.98 -24.89
CA ALA A 458 -3.39 22.16 -25.57
C ALA A 458 -4.43 22.97 -24.77
N GLU A 459 -4.34 22.98 -23.44
CA GLU A 459 -5.22 23.74 -22.55
C GLU A 459 -4.74 25.20 -22.30
N GLY A 460 -3.58 25.59 -22.85
CA GLY A 460 -3.13 26.96 -22.90
C GLY A 460 -2.56 27.53 -21.60
N ASN A 461 -1.92 26.69 -20.83
CA ASN A 461 -1.16 27.10 -19.64
C ASN A 461 0.34 27.06 -19.85
#